data_d39eedb89215a048bcd678596915c22d
#
_entry.id   d39eedb89215a048bcd678596915c22d
#
_cell.length_a   1.000
_cell.length_b   1.000
_cell.length_c   1.000
_cell.angle_alpha   90.00
_cell.angle_beta   90.00
_cell.angle_gamma   90.00
#
_symmetry.space_group_name_H-M   'P 1'
#
loop_
_entity.id
_entity.type
_entity.pdbx_description
1 polymer ?
#
loop_
_entity_poly.entity_id
_entity_poly.type
_entity_poly.pdbx_seq_one_letter_code
_entity_poly.pdbx_strand_id
1 'polypeptide(L)'
;MLKSFEQSNLLDCRVNAYPSYTNYKGIQRYPPNFIFADLDLSLLVSEQALERALSATLRIVRFRINGKPTVLWTGNGYHIYQPIDSIILEEYEQFRQFEHPSLKFIRFAEFSLTGGKSDPSHNPSFKSCMIRIPGSYNSKYAKDNLVKIIQKWDGYRPPISLLLGTFHAYLVDQKIKEMKLQKRLEKRYGYGFASDTSKINWIENLLQTPIDDYRKNAVGLILAPYLINIKKISYEESFLILKDWLTKCNASTKLNDNFDYRIKYSLYTAIRRQRLPMKFDTLKTKNLVLHAKLSIHMSKLDKDGIK
;
A
#
# COMPACT_ATOMS: atom_id res chain seq x y z
N MET A 1 8.10 -9.79 28.09
CA MET A 1 7.73 -8.62 27.24
C MET A 1 8.21 -7.31 27.85
N LEU A 2 7.84 -6.92 29.09
CA LEU A 2 8.31 -5.65 29.70
C LEU A 2 9.84 -5.57 29.75
N LYS A 3 10.52 -6.60 30.24
CA LYS A 3 12.01 -6.65 30.28
C LYS A 3 12.68 -6.44 28.90
N SER A 4 12.08 -6.95 27.82
CA SER A 4 12.62 -6.75 26.47
C SER A 4 12.50 -5.27 26.03
N PHE A 5 11.44 -4.59 26.42
CA PHE A 5 11.29 -3.16 26.12
C PHE A 5 12.28 -2.30 26.91
N GLU A 6 12.49 -2.62 28.19
CA GLU A 6 13.50 -1.96 29.02
C GLU A 6 14.91 -2.16 28.48
N GLN A 7 15.26 -3.36 28.02
CA GLN A 7 16.55 -3.67 27.39
C GLN A 7 16.79 -2.90 26.08
N SER A 8 15.73 -2.52 25.37
CA SER A 8 15.82 -1.68 24.17
C SER A 8 15.86 -0.18 24.47
N ASN A 9 15.96 0.23 25.74
CA ASN A 9 15.79 1.62 26.18
C ASN A 9 14.49 2.25 25.67
N LEU A 10 13.43 1.44 25.57
CA LEU A 10 12.12 1.81 25.03
C LEU A 10 12.16 2.32 23.57
N LEU A 11 13.20 2.01 22.81
CA LEU A 11 13.35 2.46 21.45
C LEU A 11 12.58 1.53 20.50
N ASP A 12 11.76 2.09 19.61
CA ASP A 12 10.98 1.40 18.57
C ASP A 12 10.12 0.22 19.06
N CYS A 13 9.64 0.27 20.29
CA CYS A 13 8.83 -0.78 20.87
C CYS A 13 7.50 -0.92 20.14
N ARG A 14 7.21 -2.13 19.69
CA ARG A 14 6.00 -2.48 18.95
C ARG A 14 5.45 -3.83 19.41
N VAL A 15 4.15 -4.03 19.21
CA VAL A 15 3.46 -5.30 19.42
C VAL A 15 2.56 -5.61 18.24
N ASN A 16 2.38 -6.89 17.92
CA ASN A 16 1.42 -7.27 16.88
C ASN A 16 0.00 -6.95 17.34
N ALA A 17 -0.74 -6.31 16.49
CA ALA A 17 -2.06 -5.79 16.76
C ALA A 17 -3.13 -6.88 16.86
N TYR A 18 -3.03 -7.92 16.06
CA TYR A 18 -4.07 -8.95 15.95
C TYR A 18 -3.65 -10.22 16.68
N PRO A 19 -4.31 -10.56 17.81
CA PRO A 19 -4.09 -11.83 18.44
C PRO A 19 -4.66 -12.96 17.58
N SER A 20 -3.97 -14.10 17.58
CA SER A 20 -4.50 -15.34 16.99
C SER A 20 -5.07 -16.24 18.05
N TYR A 21 -6.05 -17.05 17.68
CA TYR A 21 -6.48 -18.18 18.47
C TYR A 21 -6.56 -19.44 17.61
N THR A 22 -6.41 -20.59 18.24
CA THR A 22 -6.54 -21.89 17.58
C THR A 22 -7.93 -22.45 17.90
N ASN A 23 -8.71 -22.76 16.86
CA ASN A 23 -10.01 -23.39 17.05
C ASN A 23 -9.87 -24.87 17.44
N TYR A 24 -11.00 -25.55 17.72
CA TYR A 24 -11.04 -26.99 18.14
C TYR A 24 -10.46 -27.95 17.07
N LYS A 25 -10.30 -27.50 15.80
CA LYS A 25 -9.65 -28.27 14.73
C LYS A 25 -8.16 -27.96 14.58
N GLY A 26 -7.55 -27.24 15.50
CA GLY A 26 -6.15 -26.83 15.42
C GLY A 26 -5.85 -25.74 14.40
N ILE A 27 -6.89 -25.12 13.78
CA ILE A 27 -6.72 -24.08 12.76
C ILE A 27 -6.60 -22.73 13.44
N GLN A 28 -5.52 -21.99 13.14
CA GLN A 28 -5.39 -20.61 13.59
C GLN A 28 -6.39 -19.68 12.89
N ARG A 29 -7.03 -18.83 13.69
CA ARG A 29 -7.98 -17.82 13.25
C ARG A 29 -7.56 -16.43 13.70
N TYR A 30 -7.88 -15.45 12.90
CA TYR A 30 -7.53 -14.03 13.12
C TYR A 30 -8.77 -13.16 12.87
N PRO A 31 -9.64 -12.95 13.88
CA PRO A 31 -10.78 -12.06 13.70
C PRO A 31 -10.29 -10.61 13.56
N PRO A 32 -10.92 -9.80 12.73
CA PRO A 32 -10.62 -8.37 12.60
C PRO A 32 -11.20 -7.59 13.79
N ASN A 33 -10.68 -7.85 15.00
CA ASN A 33 -11.23 -7.39 16.29
C ASN A 33 -10.94 -5.92 16.61
N PHE A 34 -10.18 -5.22 15.76
CA PHE A 34 -10.07 -3.77 15.80
C PHE A 34 -9.68 -3.21 14.44
N ILE A 35 -9.93 -1.93 14.26
CA ILE A 35 -9.55 -1.18 13.06
C ILE A 35 -8.34 -0.34 13.43
N PHE A 36 -7.28 -0.47 12.63
CA PHE A 36 -6.09 0.34 12.73
C PHE A 36 -6.02 1.28 11.53
N ALA A 37 -5.78 2.56 11.79
CA ALA A 37 -5.51 3.54 10.73
C ALA A 37 -4.22 4.30 11.03
N ASP A 38 -3.39 4.45 10.00
CA ASP A 38 -2.13 5.18 10.03
C ASP A 38 -2.24 6.46 9.20
N LEU A 39 -2.07 7.61 9.86
CA LEU A 39 -2.00 8.93 9.23
C LEU A 39 -0.56 9.46 9.35
N ASP A 40 0.21 9.42 8.27
CA ASP A 40 1.61 9.86 8.25
C ASP A 40 1.74 11.28 7.66
N LEU A 41 2.45 12.17 8.36
CA LEU A 41 2.73 13.53 7.91
C LEU A 41 3.48 13.55 6.57
N SER A 42 4.34 12.58 6.31
CA SER A 42 5.11 12.50 5.05
C SER A 42 4.24 12.43 3.78
N LEU A 43 2.95 12.11 3.94
CA LEU A 43 1.97 12.02 2.85
C LEU A 43 1.09 13.26 2.74
N LEU A 44 1.24 14.19 3.67
CA LEU A 44 0.43 15.39 3.78
C LEU A 44 1.30 16.63 3.58
N VAL A 45 0.68 17.71 3.15
CA VAL A 45 1.40 18.95 2.79
C VAL A 45 1.85 19.76 4.00
N SER A 46 1.30 19.50 5.20
CA SER A 46 1.63 20.22 6.45
C SER A 46 1.05 19.52 7.68
N GLU A 47 1.54 19.89 8.87
CA GLU A 47 0.98 19.48 10.17
C GLU A 47 -0.50 19.86 10.30
N GLN A 48 -0.90 21.04 9.84
CA GLN A 48 -2.30 21.45 9.83
C GLN A 48 -3.17 20.54 8.94
N ALA A 49 -2.62 20.02 7.86
CA ALA A 49 -3.32 19.05 7.02
C ALA A 49 -3.46 17.69 7.73
N LEU A 50 -2.46 17.28 8.52
CA LEU A 50 -2.50 16.10 9.37
C LEU A 50 -3.57 16.23 10.47
N GLU A 51 -3.63 17.37 11.17
CA GLU A 51 -4.66 17.66 12.18
C GLU A 51 -6.07 17.62 11.58
N ARG A 52 -6.27 18.21 10.41
CA ARG A 52 -7.54 18.14 9.70
C ARG A 52 -7.89 16.71 9.28
N ALA A 53 -6.90 15.91 8.89
CA ALA A 53 -7.10 14.50 8.55
C ALA A 53 -7.52 13.69 9.78
N LEU A 54 -6.86 13.90 10.93
CA LEU A 54 -7.23 13.29 12.20
C LEU A 54 -8.67 13.67 12.60
N SER A 55 -8.99 14.96 12.63
CA SER A 55 -10.32 15.46 12.99
C SER A 55 -11.42 14.89 12.08
N ALA A 56 -11.16 14.81 10.79
CA ALA A 56 -12.08 14.21 9.82
C ALA A 56 -12.26 12.72 10.07
N THR A 57 -11.18 11.99 10.34
CA THR A 57 -11.20 10.55 10.65
C THR A 57 -12.01 10.27 11.91
N LEU A 58 -11.77 11.00 13.00
CA LEU A 58 -12.50 10.84 14.25
C LEU A 58 -14.00 11.12 14.08
N ARG A 59 -14.35 12.14 13.30
CA ARG A 59 -15.75 12.44 12.95
C ARG A 59 -16.38 11.30 12.15
N ILE A 60 -15.69 10.73 11.18
CA ILE A 60 -16.19 9.60 10.39
C ILE A 60 -16.37 8.35 11.25
N VAL A 61 -15.40 8.04 12.11
CA VAL A 61 -15.48 6.91 13.06
C VAL A 61 -16.71 7.08 13.97
N ARG A 62 -16.88 8.25 14.57
CA ARG A 62 -18.05 8.56 15.41
C ARG A 62 -19.37 8.43 14.63
N PHE A 63 -19.45 9.02 13.45
CA PHE A 63 -20.68 9.06 12.66
C PHE A 63 -21.06 7.67 12.11
N ARG A 64 -20.09 6.92 11.57
CA ARG A 64 -20.38 5.65 10.88
C ARG A 64 -20.54 4.45 11.81
N ILE A 65 -19.81 4.41 12.91
CA ILE A 65 -19.76 3.25 13.80
C ILE A 65 -19.99 3.62 15.27
N ASN A 66 -20.30 4.88 15.57
CA ASN A 66 -20.43 5.37 16.96
C ASN A 66 -19.19 5.06 17.82
N GLY A 67 -18.00 5.06 17.21
CA GLY A 67 -16.74 4.72 17.86
C GLY A 67 -16.04 5.94 18.47
N LYS A 68 -15.23 5.68 19.52
CA LYS A 68 -14.29 6.65 20.09
C LYS A 68 -12.94 5.94 20.27
N PRO A 69 -12.04 6.00 19.28
CA PRO A 69 -10.81 5.23 19.23
C PRO A 69 -9.77 5.73 20.24
N THR A 70 -8.77 4.87 20.53
CA THR A 70 -7.48 5.36 21.03
C THR A 70 -6.74 6.05 19.89
N VAL A 71 -6.17 7.21 20.16
CA VAL A 71 -5.29 7.95 19.25
C VAL A 71 -3.92 8.10 19.88
N LEU A 72 -2.89 7.68 19.16
CA LEU A 72 -1.48 7.88 19.55
C LEU A 72 -0.83 8.88 18.61
N TRP A 73 -0.10 9.83 19.16
CA TRP A 73 0.94 10.55 18.45
C TRP A 73 2.17 9.66 18.35
N THR A 74 2.75 9.50 17.17
CA THR A 74 3.88 8.58 16.92
C THR A 74 5.20 9.30 16.63
N GLY A 75 5.24 10.63 16.82
CA GLY A 75 6.38 11.46 16.47
C GLY A 75 6.34 12.09 15.08
N ASN A 76 5.55 11.53 14.15
CA ASN A 76 5.38 12.09 12.80
C ASN A 76 3.99 11.80 12.19
N GLY A 77 3.05 11.40 13.01
CA GLY A 77 1.71 11.06 12.54
C GLY A 77 0.84 10.53 13.66
N TYR A 78 -0.32 10.01 13.28
CA TYR A 78 -1.30 9.46 14.22
C TYR A 78 -1.61 8.01 13.92
N HIS A 79 -1.47 7.16 14.93
CA HIS A 79 -2.07 5.82 14.93
C HIS A 79 -3.44 5.88 15.62
N ILE A 80 -4.45 5.36 14.97
CA ILE A 80 -5.85 5.36 15.45
C ILE A 80 -6.31 3.91 15.59
N TYR A 81 -6.70 3.51 16.81
CA TYR A 81 -7.13 2.15 17.12
C TYR A 81 -8.56 2.15 17.61
N GLN A 82 -9.47 1.57 16.84
CA GLN A 82 -10.86 1.37 17.22
C GLN A 82 -11.14 -0.11 17.41
N PRO A 83 -11.19 -0.61 18.66
CA PRO A 83 -11.70 -1.95 18.93
C PRO A 83 -13.12 -2.09 18.45
N ILE A 84 -13.44 -3.23 17.83
CA ILE A 84 -14.77 -3.56 17.31
C ILE A 84 -15.22 -4.93 17.81
N ASP A 85 -16.51 -5.15 17.87
CA ASP A 85 -17.11 -6.46 18.02
C ASP A 85 -17.17 -7.11 16.64
N SER A 86 -16.31 -8.12 16.43
CA SER A 86 -16.04 -8.68 15.11
C SER A 86 -16.41 -10.14 15.00
N ILE A 87 -16.51 -10.58 13.75
CA ILE A 87 -16.77 -11.95 13.33
C ILE A 87 -15.69 -12.38 12.33
N ILE A 88 -15.53 -13.69 12.16
CA ILE A 88 -14.66 -14.24 11.11
C ILE A 88 -15.46 -14.27 9.80
N LEU A 89 -15.15 -13.36 8.87
CA LEU A 89 -15.95 -13.17 7.67
C LEU A 89 -15.92 -14.38 6.72
N GLU A 90 -14.86 -15.17 6.76
CA GLU A 90 -14.73 -16.42 5.99
C GLU A 90 -15.81 -17.46 6.37
N GLU A 91 -16.42 -17.35 7.52
CA GLU A 91 -17.46 -18.25 8.01
C GLU A 91 -18.87 -17.89 7.49
N TYR A 92 -19.04 -16.69 6.94
CA TYR A 92 -20.32 -16.21 6.42
C TYR A 92 -20.46 -16.44 4.92
N GLU A 93 -21.57 -17.05 4.50
CA GLU A 93 -21.83 -17.43 3.13
C GLU A 93 -21.66 -16.29 2.13
N GLN A 94 -22.17 -15.12 2.45
CA GLN A 94 -22.06 -13.92 1.59
C GLN A 94 -20.63 -13.48 1.30
N PHE A 95 -19.64 -13.90 2.11
CA PHE A 95 -18.23 -13.55 1.93
C PHE A 95 -17.37 -14.71 1.44
N ARG A 96 -17.85 -15.96 1.45
CA ARG A 96 -17.08 -17.15 1.06
C ARG A 96 -16.57 -17.12 -0.38
N GLN A 97 -17.27 -16.41 -1.27
CA GLN A 97 -16.85 -16.24 -2.65
C GLN A 97 -15.64 -15.29 -2.84
N PHE A 98 -15.25 -14.59 -1.79
CA PHE A 98 -14.14 -13.65 -1.83
C PHE A 98 -12.94 -14.25 -1.10
N GLU A 99 -11.77 -14.10 -1.71
CA GLU A 99 -10.52 -14.52 -1.11
C GLU A 99 -10.17 -13.60 0.08
N HIS A 100 -9.86 -14.20 1.24
CA HIS A 100 -9.45 -13.52 2.48
C HIS A 100 -10.31 -12.30 2.88
N PRO A 101 -11.63 -12.44 3.04
CA PRO A 101 -12.51 -11.29 3.31
C PRO A 101 -12.19 -10.58 4.62
N SER A 102 -11.80 -11.28 5.69
CA SER A 102 -11.40 -10.64 6.95
C SER A 102 -10.16 -9.75 6.78
N LEU A 103 -9.17 -10.17 6.01
CA LEU A 103 -7.99 -9.36 5.69
C LEU A 103 -8.35 -8.15 4.82
N LYS A 104 -9.19 -8.35 3.81
CA LYS A 104 -9.70 -7.26 2.96
C LYS A 104 -10.53 -6.26 3.77
N PHE A 105 -11.24 -6.74 4.81
CA PHE A 105 -12.03 -5.88 5.67
C PHE A 105 -11.18 -4.88 6.46
N ILE A 106 -10.07 -5.29 7.07
CA ILE A 106 -9.23 -4.36 7.85
C ILE A 106 -8.67 -3.25 6.96
N ARG A 107 -8.28 -3.55 5.73
CA ARG A 107 -7.81 -2.56 4.74
C ARG A 107 -8.93 -1.63 4.26
N PHE A 108 -10.09 -2.20 3.98
CA PHE A 108 -11.28 -1.43 3.63
C PHE A 108 -11.69 -0.48 4.76
N ALA A 109 -11.72 -0.96 6.01
CA ALA A 109 -12.12 -0.17 7.16
C ALA A 109 -11.17 1.00 7.39
N GLU A 110 -9.86 0.79 7.31
CA GLU A 110 -8.86 1.85 7.36
C GLU A 110 -9.12 2.91 6.28
N PHE A 111 -9.18 2.51 5.02
CA PHE A 111 -9.42 3.43 3.90
C PHE A 111 -10.76 4.18 4.04
N SER A 112 -11.83 3.46 4.39
CA SER A 112 -13.17 4.01 4.50
C SER A 112 -13.31 5.02 5.65
N LEU A 113 -12.70 4.73 6.80
CA LEU A 113 -12.80 5.57 7.99
C LEU A 113 -11.84 6.76 7.96
N THR A 114 -10.75 6.69 7.22
CA THR A 114 -9.85 7.83 6.99
C THR A 114 -10.26 8.72 5.82
N GLY A 115 -11.34 8.34 5.09
CA GLY A 115 -11.71 9.02 3.84
C GLY A 115 -10.60 8.93 2.78
N GLY A 116 -9.84 7.85 2.78
CA GLY A 116 -8.74 7.59 1.86
C GLY A 116 -7.45 8.39 2.15
N LYS A 117 -7.28 8.88 3.37
CA LYS A 117 -6.11 9.67 3.81
C LYS A 117 -5.07 8.84 4.58
N SER A 118 -5.36 7.56 4.85
CA SER A 118 -4.37 6.64 5.42
C SER A 118 -3.16 6.46 4.49
N ASP A 119 -2.05 6.05 5.07
CA ASP A 119 -0.85 5.73 4.30
C ASP A 119 -1.15 4.60 3.29
N PRO A 120 -1.06 4.84 1.98
CA PRO A 120 -1.30 3.82 0.97
C PRO A 120 -0.24 2.71 0.98
N SER A 121 0.91 2.93 1.62
CA SER A 121 1.91 1.90 1.86
C SER A 121 1.60 1.04 3.08
N HIS A 122 0.69 1.50 3.95
CA HIS A 122 0.24 0.70 5.08
C HIS A 122 -0.61 -0.47 4.57
N ASN A 123 -0.08 -1.67 4.71
CA ASN A 123 -0.70 -2.90 4.25
C ASN A 123 -0.88 -3.86 5.43
N PRO A 124 -1.83 -3.57 6.34
CA PRO A 124 -1.99 -4.35 7.55
C PRO A 124 -2.32 -5.81 7.21
N SER A 125 -1.69 -6.72 7.95
CA SER A 125 -2.02 -8.14 7.93
C SER A 125 -2.17 -8.66 9.35
N PHE A 126 -2.89 -9.75 9.54
CA PHE A 126 -3.05 -10.34 10.87
C PHE A 126 -1.72 -10.84 11.49
N LYS A 127 -0.72 -11.11 10.66
CA LYS A 127 0.59 -11.61 11.10
C LYS A 127 1.59 -10.48 11.38
N SER A 128 1.46 -9.34 10.74
CA SER A 128 2.51 -8.30 10.72
C SER A 128 2.00 -6.88 10.92
N CYS A 129 0.82 -6.69 11.49
CA CYS A 129 0.32 -5.38 11.84
C CYS A 129 0.93 -4.93 13.17
N MET A 130 2.01 -4.16 13.11
CA MET A 130 2.77 -3.73 14.29
C MET A 130 2.31 -2.38 14.78
N ILE A 131 1.80 -2.32 16.01
CA ILE A 131 1.41 -1.09 16.69
C ILE A 131 2.50 -0.62 17.64
N ARG A 132 2.68 0.70 17.75
CA ARG A 132 3.63 1.31 18.68
C ARG A 132 3.10 1.32 20.09
N ILE A 133 4.01 1.20 21.06
CA ILE A 133 3.67 1.19 22.47
C ILE A 133 3.78 2.62 23.02
N PRO A 134 2.75 3.15 23.70
CA PRO A 134 2.84 4.42 24.38
C PRO A 134 3.97 4.45 25.40
N GLY A 135 4.69 5.58 25.49
CA GLY A 135 5.87 5.73 26.33
C GLY A 135 7.17 5.23 25.68
N SER A 136 7.12 4.64 24.48
CA SER A 136 8.32 4.31 23.70
C SER A 136 8.74 5.46 22.80
N TYR A 137 9.97 5.40 22.29
CA TYR A 137 10.53 6.37 21.37
C TYR A 137 10.55 5.81 19.95
N ASN A 138 10.31 6.69 18.98
CA ASN A 138 10.37 6.37 17.55
C ASN A 138 11.69 6.88 16.96
N SER A 139 12.63 5.98 16.62
CA SER A 139 13.96 6.36 16.11
C SER A 139 13.96 6.92 14.68
N LYS A 140 12.85 6.80 13.95
CA LYS A 140 12.77 7.19 12.53
C LYS A 140 12.99 8.70 12.30
N TYR A 141 12.78 9.53 13.31
CA TYR A 141 12.84 10.99 13.22
C TYR A 141 13.70 11.58 14.34
N ALA A 142 14.47 12.61 14.03
CA ALA A 142 15.55 13.13 14.88
C ALA A 142 15.13 13.97 16.11
N LYS A 143 13.85 14.23 16.35
CA LYS A 143 13.38 15.06 17.48
C LYS A 143 12.19 14.42 18.19
N ASP A 144 12.28 14.46 19.53
CA ASP A 144 11.22 14.24 20.54
C ASP A 144 10.08 13.30 20.13
N ASN A 145 10.46 12.08 19.78
CA ASN A 145 9.61 11.10 19.12
C ASN A 145 8.93 10.19 20.14
N LEU A 146 8.59 10.73 21.30
CA LEU A 146 7.86 10.00 22.32
C LEU A 146 6.46 9.66 21.81
N VAL A 147 6.10 8.39 21.82
CA VAL A 147 4.76 7.92 21.50
C VAL A 147 3.83 8.28 22.66
N LYS A 148 2.84 9.15 22.39
CA LYS A 148 1.93 9.71 23.41
C LYS A 148 0.48 9.32 23.11
N ILE A 149 -0.28 9.01 24.15
CA ILE A 149 -1.73 8.85 24.03
C ILE A 149 -2.35 10.25 23.97
N ILE A 150 -3.01 10.56 22.84
CA ILE A 150 -3.75 11.82 22.65
C ILE A 150 -5.21 11.66 23.05
N GLN A 151 -5.80 10.50 22.76
CA GLN A 151 -7.16 10.15 23.13
C GLN A 151 -7.19 8.68 23.58
N LYS A 152 -7.93 8.39 24.64
CA LYS A 152 -8.20 7.01 25.10
C LYS A 152 -9.51 6.51 24.51
N TRP A 153 -9.55 5.24 24.19
CA TRP A 153 -10.77 4.50 23.90
C TRP A 153 -11.73 4.53 25.09
N ASP A 154 -13.03 4.60 24.83
CA ASP A 154 -14.08 4.70 25.84
C ASP A 154 -14.61 3.37 26.38
N GLY A 155 -14.08 2.25 25.89
CA GLY A 155 -14.49 0.89 26.28
C GLY A 155 -15.59 0.29 25.39
N TYR A 156 -16.24 1.08 24.53
CA TYR A 156 -17.29 0.56 23.65
C TYR A 156 -16.74 -0.06 22.38
N ARG A 157 -17.20 -1.26 22.05
CA ARG A 157 -16.90 -1.97 20.81
C ARG A 157 -18.09 -1.91 19.87
N PRO A 158 -18.07 -1.06 18.85
CA PRO A 158 -19.14 -1.04 17.84
C PRO A 158 -19.14 -2.37 17.06
N PRO A 159 -20.33 -2.89 16.68
CA PRO A 159 -20.42 -4.12 15.91
C PRO A 159 -19.96 -3.92 14.50
N ILE A 160 -19.23 -4.92 13.95
CA ILE A 160 -18.73 -4.94 12.57
C ILE A 160 -19.87 -4.80 11.54
N SER A 161 -21.09 -5.25 11.89
CA SER A 161 -22.28 -5.20 11.02
C SER A 161 -22.57 -3.82 10.46
N LEU A 162 -22.21 -2.74 11.18
CA LEU A 162 -22.35 -1.37 10.71
C LEU A 162 -21.55 -1.05 9.44
N LEU A 163 -20.52 -1.83 9.15
CA LEU A 163 -19.64 -1.65 7.98
C LEU A 163 -19.85 -2.72 6.91
N LEU A 164 -20.53 -3.84 7.20
CA LEU A 164 -20.59 -4.99 6.29
C LEU A 164 -21.30 -4.68 4.97
N GLY A 165 -22.37 -3.89 4.97
CA GLY A 165 -23.06 -3.53 3.71
C GLY A 165 -22.15 -2.75 2.76
N THR A 166 -21.46 -1.73 3.27
CA THR A 166 -20.51 -0.94 2.47
C THR A 166 -19.27 -1.75 2.10
N PHE A 167 -18.84 -2.67 2.94
CA PHE A 167 -17.73 -3.57 2.64
C PHE A 167 -18.08 -4.57 1.54
N HIS A 168 -19.27 -5.17 1.56
CA HIS A 168 -19.71 -6.05 0.49
C HIS A 168 -19.75 -5.34 -0.86
N ALA A 169 -20.34 -4.12 -0.91
CA ALA A 169 -20.34 -3.30 -2.11
C ALA A 169 -18.91 -2.98 -2.60
N TYR A 170 -17.99 -2.71 -1.69
CA TYR A 170 -16.57 -2.52 -2.01
C TYR A 170 -15.96 -3.77 -2.65
N LEU A 171 -16.19 -4.98 -2.09
CA LEU A 171 -15.67 -6.23 -2.64
C LEU A 171 -16.19 -6.50 -4.06
N VAL A 172 -17.48 -6.27 -4.28
CA VAL A 172 -18.10 -6.40 -5.61
C VAL A 172 -17.46 -5.41 -6.60
N ASP A 173 -17.30 -4.14 -6.20
CA ASP A 173 -16.65 -3.12 -7.04
C ASP A 173 -15.19 -3.49 -7.39
N GLN A 174 -14.42 -4.01 -6.41
CA GLN A 174 -13.07 -4.50 -6.67
C GLN A 174 -13.07 -5.63 -7.69
N LYS A 175 -13.96 -6.62 -7.55
CA LYS A 175 -14.06 -7.73 -8.49
C LYS A 175 -14.44 -7.27 -9.91
N ILE A 176 -15.36 -6.30 -10.01
CA ILE A 176 -15.72 -5.68 -11.31
C ILE A 176 -14.50 -4.95 -11.92
N LYS A 177 -13.73 -4.23 -11.11
CA LYS A 177 -12.51 -3.55 -11.58
C LYS A 177 -11.46 -4.53 -12.07
N GLU A 178 -11.26 -5.64 -11.34
CA GLU A 178 -10.34 -6.72 -11.74
C GLU A 178 -10.79 -7.34 -13.08
N MET A 179 -12.07 -7.67 -13.24
CA MET A 179 -12.60 -8.19 -14.49
C MET A 179 -12.44 -7.21 -15.66
N LYS A 180 -12.68 -5.92 -15.44
CA LYS A 180 -12.46 -4.89 -16.46
C LYS A 180 -10.98 -4.75 -16.82
N LEU A 181 -10.08 -4.83 -15.84
CA LEU A 181 -8.65 -4.83 -16.10
C LEU A 181 -8.24 -6.05 -16.90
N GLN A 182 -8.72 -7.24 -16.51
CA GLN A 182 -8.45 -8.49 -17.21
C GLN A 182 -8.88 -8.42 -18.69
N LYS A 183 -10.11 -7.99 -18.98
CA LYS A 183 -10.60 -7.80 -20.36
C LYS A 183 -9.73 -6.82 -21.16
N ARG A 184 -9.24 -5.74 -20.52
CA ARG A 184 -8.32 -4.77 -21.16
C ARG A 184 -6.97 -5.41 -21.49
N LEU A 185 -6.46 -6.28 -20.60
CA LEU A 185 -5.22 -7.01 -20.82
C LEU A 185 -5.35 -8.00 -21.96
N GLU A 186 -6.41 -8.81 -21.97
CA GLU A 186 -6.70 -9.77 -23.04
C GLU A 186 -6.85 -9.07 -24.41
N LYS A 187 -7.61 -7.96 -24.46
CA LYS A 187 -7.73 -7.16 -25.68
C LYS A 187 -6.41 -6.61 -26.18
N ARG A 188 -5.47 -6.33 -25.27
CA ARG A 188 -4.22 -5.65 -25.60
C ARG A 188 -3.06 -6.59 -25.91
N TYR A 189 -3.00 -7.73 -25.24
CA TYR A 189 -1.86 -8.66 -25.28
C TYR A 189 -2.23 -10.09 -25.66
N GLY A 190 -3.51 -10.39 -25.87
CA GLY A 190 -4.02 -11.72 -26.18
C GLY A 190 -4.60 -12.45 -24.97
N TYR A 191 -5.33 -13.52 -25.26
CA TYR A 191 -5.98 -14.34 -24.25
C TYR A 191 -4.94 -15.04 -23.37
N GLY A 192 -5.16 -15.06 -22.04
CA GLY A 192 -4.24 -15.70 -21.07
C GLY A 192 -3.05 -14.85 -20.64
N PHE A 193 -2.89 -13.62 -21.14
CA PHE A 193 -1.74 -12.76 -20.80
C PHE A 193 -1.67 -12.35 -19.33
N ALA A 194 -2.70 -12.48 -18.53
CA ALA A 194 -2.71 -12.05 -17.14
C ALA A 194 -2.39 -13.18 -16.15
N SER A 195 -1.57 -14.15 -16.53
CA SER A 195 -0.96 -15.12 -15.60
C SER A 195 0.23 -14.49 -14.88
N ASP A 196 0.60 -15.02 -13.71
CA ASP A 196 1.76 -14.57 -12.91
C ASP A 196 3.09 -14.63 -13.68
N THR A 197 3.12 -15.36 -14.80
CA THR A 197 4.28 -15.50 -15.69
C THR A 197 4.32 -14.48 -16.82
N SER A 198 3.31 -13.60 -16.96
CA SER A 198 3.24 -12.66 -18.06
C SER A 198 4.39 -11.65 -18.02
N LYS A 199 5.18 -11.60 -19.10
CA LYS A 199 6.34 -10.70 -19.24
C LYS A 199 6.19 -9.86 -20.50
N ILE A 200 6.64 -8.61 -20.42
CA ILE A 200 6.81 -7.73 -21.56
C ILE A 200 8.33 -7.48 -21.69
N ASN A 201 8.98 -8.22 -22.55
CA ASN A 201 10.44 -8.32 -22.63
C ASN A 201 11.16 -6.97 -22.64
N TRP A 202 10.69 -6.00 -23.43
CA TRP A 202 11.34 -4.69 -23.47
C TRP A 202 11.22 -3.92 -22.15
N ILE A 203 10.19 -4.17 -21.33
CA ILE A 203 10.05 -3.54 -20.00
C ILE A 203 10.93 -4.29 -18.98
N GLU A 204 11.05 -5.60 -19.06
CA GLU A 204 12.00 -6.37 -18.26
C GLU A 204 13.44 -5.91 -18.53
N ASN A 205 13.78 -5.70 -19.79
CA ASN A 205 15.07 -5.16 -20.18
C ASN A 205 15.28 -3.73 -19.63
N LEU A 206 14.26 -2.87 -19.69
CA LEU A 206 14.33 -1.54 -19.09
C LEU A 206 14.58 -1.58 -17.58
N LEU A 207 13.99 -2.53 -16.86
CA LEU A 207 14.23 -2.71 -15.42
C LEU A 207 15.69 -3.07 -15.10
N GLN A 208 16.40 -3.71 -16.03
CA GLN A 208 17.82 -4.06 -15.87
C GLN A 208 18.75 -2.95 -16.36
N THR A 209 18.25 -2.01 -17.16
CA THR A 209 19.11 -1.01 -17.84
C THR A 209 18.84 0.39 -17.29
N PRO A 210 19.83 1.05 -16.66
CA PRO A 210 19.67 2.44 -16.23
C PRO A 210 19.59 3.38 -17.44
N ILE A 211 18.80 4.45 -17.31
CA ILE A 211 18.71 5.53 -18.30
C ILE A 211 19.17 6.85 -17.68
N ASP A 212 19.77 7.70 -18.52
CA ASP A 212 20.35 8.99 -18.11
C ASP A 212 19.28 10.06 -17.83
N ASP A 213 18.18 10.07 -18.60
CA ASP A 213 17.10 11.05 -18.50
C ASP A 213 15.71 10.41 -18.72
N TYR A 214 14.62 11.20 -18.60
CA TYR A 214 13.23 10.74 -18.71
C TYR A 214 12.81 9.66 -17.69
N ARG A 215 13.55 9.51 -16.60
CA ARG A 215 13.29 8.52 -15.53
C ARG A 215 11.90 8.68 -14.94
N LYS A 216 11.47 9.93 -14.75
CA LYS A 216 10.12 10.28 -14.29
C LYS A 216 9.03 9.64 -15.16
N ASN A 217 9.21 9.77 -16.47
CA ASN A 217 8.26 9.25 -17.45
C ASN A 217 8.34 7.72 -17.51
N ALA A 218 9.53 7.15 -17.47
CA ALA A 218 9.74 5.71 -17.42
C ALA A 218 9.06 5.10 -16.19
N VAL A 219 9.29 5.65 -14.98
CA VAL A 219 8.65 5.18 -13.76
C VAL A 219 7.13 5.33 -13.81
N GLY A 220 6.62 6.52 -14.17
CA GLY A 220 5.18 6.80 -14.08
C GLY A 220 4.32 6.20 -15.20
N LEU A 221 4.87 6.06 -16.41
CA LEU A 221 4.11 5.60 -17.57
C LEU A 221 4.34 4.12 -17.90
N ILE A 222 5.45 3.54 -17.46
CA ILE A 222 5.88 2.21 -17.89
C ILE A 222 6.08 1.30 -16.68
N LEU A 223 7.08 1.58 -15.82
CA LEU A 223 7.55 0.63 -14.81
C LEU A 223 6.54 0.42 -13.68
N ALA A 224 6.03 1.48 -13.04
CA ALA A 224 5.04 1.34 -11.98
C ALA A 224 3.75 0.66 -12.45
N PRO A 225 3.13 1.05 -13.59
CA PRO A 225 2.00 0.31 -14.16
C PRO A 225 2.31 -1.15 -14.50
N TYR A 226 3.53 -1.44 -14.93
CA TYR A 226 3.95 -2.81 -15.24
C TYR A 226 4.05 -3.68 -13.99
N LEU A 227 4.80 -3.24 -12.99
CA LEU A 227 4.99 -3.99 -11.74
C LEU A 227 3.66 -4.26 -11.04
N ILE A 228 2.80 -3.26 -10.92
CA ILE A 228 1.53 -3.36 -10.21
C ILE A 228 0.46 -4.13 -11.00
N ASN A 229 0.24 -3.76 -12.27
CA ASN A 229 -0.95 -4.20 -13.01
C ASN A 229 -0.70 -5.39 -13.94
N ILE A 230 0.56 -5.68 -14.27
CA ILE A 230 0.95 -6.84 -15.07
C ILE A 230 1.58 -7.91 -14.19
N LYS A 231 2.67 -7.58 -13.50
CA LYS A 231 3.42 -8.54 -12.65
C LYS A 231 2.74 -8.83 -11.33
N LYS A 232 1.75 -8.03 -10.92
CA LYS A 232 1.04 -8.15 -9.63
C LYS A 232 1.95 -8.14 -8.40
N ILE A 233 3.09 -7.49 -8.52
CA ILE A 233 4.06 -7.33 -7.43
C ILE A 233 3.46 -6.40 -6.37
N SER A 234 3.73 -6.65 -5.10
CA SER A 234 3.26 -5.83 -3.97
C SER A 234 3.73 -4.38 -4.09
N TYR A 235 3.05 -3.48 -3.41
CA TYR A 235 3.45 -2.07 -3.38
C TYR A 235 4.87 -1.90 -2.82
N GLU A 236 5.16 -2.59 -1.71
CA GLU A 236 6.44 -2.52 -0.99
C GLU A 236 7.58 -3.03 -1.86
N GLU A 237 7.40 -4.18 -2.48
CA GLU A 237 8.40 -4.79 -3.37
C GLU A 237 8.58 -3.94 -4.64
N SER A 238 7.49 -3.45 -5.24
CA SER A 238 7.55 -2.53 -6.38
C SER A 238 8.29 -1.24 -6.05
N PHE A 239 8.11 -0.73 -4.82
CA PHE A 239 8.82 0.45 -4.34
C PHE A 239 10.33 0.20 -4.27
N LEU A 240 10.76 -0.94 -3.72
CA LEU A 240 12.17 -1.31 -3.61
C LEU A 240 12.81 -1.51 -4.99
N ILE A 241 12.13 -2.19 -5.91
CA ILE A 241 12.60 -2.38 -7.30
C ILE A 241 12.80 -1.04 -8.00
N LEU A 242 11.84 -0.13 -7.89
CA LEU A 242 11.93 1.18 -8.52
C LEU A 242 12.98 2.08 -7.87
N LYS A 243 13.17 1.95 -6.56
CA LYS A 243 14.21 2.68 -5.83
C LYS A 243 15.61 2.23 -6.24
N ASP A 244 15.84 0.93 -6.33
CA ASP A 244 17.08 0.36 -6.85
C ASP A 244 17.35 0.82 -8.29
N TRP A 245 16.36 0.72 -9.17
CA TRP A 245 16.49 1.17 -10.55
C TRP A 245 16.83 2.67 -10.66
N LEU A 246 16.15 3.55 -9.92
CA LEU A 246 16.44 4.98 -9.91
C LEU A 246 17.83 5.27 -9.32
N THR A 247 18.28 4.51 -8.33
CA THR A 247 19.63 4.62 -7.76
C THR A 247 20.69 4.29 -8.80
N LYS A 248 20.50 3.20 -9.56
CA LYS A 248 21.37 2.84 -10.68
C LYS A 248 21.39 3.91 -11.78
N CYS A 249 20.23 4.45 -12.13
CA CYS A 249 20.15 5.57 -13.06
C CYS A 249 20.90 6.81 -12.53
N ASN A 250 20.80 7.10 -11.24
CA ASN A 250 21.44 8.28 -10.64
C ASN A 250 22.96 8.14 -10.50
N ALA A 251 23.48 6.92 -10.45
CA ALA A 251 24.91 6.65 -10.51
C ALA A 251 25.50 7.02 -11.91
N SER A 252 24.71 6.85 -12.96
CA SER A 252 25.12 7.22 -14.33
C SER A 252 25.05 8.74 -14.57
N THR A 253 23.94 9.38 -14.16
CA THR A 253 23.71 10.82 -14.31
C THR A 253 22.99 11.35 -13.08
N LYS A 254 23.64 12.21 -12.33
CA LYS A 254 23.09 12.73 -11.07
C LYS A 254 21.91 13.67 -11.33
N LEU A 255 20.74 13.38 -10.76
CA LEU A 255 19.57 14.24 -10.74
C LEU A 255 19.19 14.55 -9.29
N ASN A 256 18.91 15.81 -9.03
CA ASN A 256 18.40 16.25 -7.74
C ASN A 256 16.88 16.10 -7.71
N ASP A 257 16.38 14.91 -7.38
CA ASP A 257 14.94 14.59 -7.33
C ASP A 257 14.60 13.77 -6.06
N ASN A 258 13.40 13.98 -5.55
CA ASN A 258 12.89 13.16 -4.44
C ASN A 258 12.33 11.85 -5.00
N PHE A 259 13.19 10.82 -5.04
CA PHE A 259 12.83 9.50 -5.59
C PHE A 259 11.66 8.86 -4.82
N ASP A 260 11.68 8.94 -3.51
CA ASP A 260 10.65 8.30 -2.68
C ASP A 260 9.26 8.88 -2.97
N TYR A 261 9.15 10.21 -3.05
CA TYR A 261 7.89 10.86 -3.44
C TYR A 261 7.45 10.45 -4.85
N ARG A 262 8.37 10.43 -5.79
CA ARG A 262 8.08 10.08 -7.19
C ARG A 262 7.60 8.65 -7.35
N ILE A 263 8.25 7.72 -6.67
CA ILE A 263 7.86 6.30 -6.70
C ILE A 263 6.48 6.13 -6.07
N LYS A 264 6.28 6.69 -4.86
CA LYS A 264 4.98 6.63 -4.15
C LYS A 264 3.84 7.16 -5.01
N TYR A 265 4.01 8.34 -5.61
CA TYR A 265 3.01 8.94 -6.50
C TYR A 265 2.71 8.07 -7.73
N SER A 266 3.74 7.49 -8.35
CA SER A 266 3.60 6.66 -9.54
C SER A 266 2.88 5.34 -9.24
N LEU A 267 3.26 4.66 -8.16
CA LEU A 267 2.62 3.43 -7.70
C LEU A 267 1.16 3.68 -7.30
N TYR A 268 0.90 4.72 -6.49
CA TYR A 268 -0.46 5.10 -6.11
C TYR A 268 -1.33 5.37 -7.35
N THR A 269 -0.80 6.09 -8.33
CA THR A 269 -1.53 6.39 -9.57
C THR A 269 -1.77 5.13 -10.40
N ALA A 270 -0.80 4.22 -10.46
CA ALA A 270 -0.93 2.94 -11.16
C ALA A 270 -2.04 2.08 -10.55
N ILE A 271 -2.08 1.98 -9.23
CA ILE A 271 -3.12 1.26 -8.48
C ILE A 271 -4.48 1.91 -8.67
N ARG A 272 -4.61 3.19 -8.33
CA ARG A 272 -5.90 3.90 -8.30
C ARG A 272 -6.57 3.94 -9.67
N ARG A 273 -5.79 4.19 -10.73
CA ARG A 273 -6.29 4.32 -12.10
C ARG A 273 -6.21 3.04 -12.91
N GLN A 274 -5.70 1.96 -12.33
CA GLN A 274 -5.42 0.69 -13.01
C GLN A 274 -4.76 0.92 -14.38
N ARG A 275 -3.74 1.77 -14.40
CA ARG A 275 -3.01 2.11 -15.63
C ARG A 275 -2.27 0.90 -16.15
N LEU A 276 -2.37 0.67 -17.46
CA LEU A 276 -1.48 -0.26 -18.16
C LEU A 276 -0.20 0.48 -18.57
N PRO A 277 0.94 -0.22 -18.65
CA PRO A 277 2.18 0.36 -19.14
C PRO A 277 1.97 0.91 -20.57
N MET A 278 2.57 2.04 -20.89
CA MET A 278 2.46 2.63 -22.23
C MET A 278 3.09 1.67 -23.25
N LYS A 279 2.42 1.42 -24.38
CA LYS A 279 2.98 0.61 -25.46
C LYS A 279 4.20 1.30 -26.07
N PHE A 280 5.18 0.53 -26.51
CA PHE A 280 6.38 1.06 -27.15
C PHE A 280 6.04 1.94 -28.37
N ASP A 281 5.15 1.47 -29.26
CA ASP A 281 4.69 2.23 -30.42
C ASP A 281 3.97 3.55 -30.02
N THR A 282 3.25 3.53 -28.89
CA THR A 282 2.60 4.74 -28.38
C THR A 282 3.60 5.78 -27.88
N LEU A 283 4.76 5.35 -27.38
CA LEU A 283 5.84 6.26 -27.02
C LEU A 283 6.35 7.04 -28.23
N LYS A 284 6.41 6.40 -29.41
CA LYS A 284 6.83 7.05 -30.67
C LYS A 284 6.01 8.30 -30.97
N THR A 285 4.73 8.29 -30.64
CA THR A 285 3.83 9.43 -30.90
C THR A 285 3.66 10.37 -29.70
N LYS A 286 3.72 9.84 -28.47
CA LYS A 286 3.44 10.59 -27.24
C LYS A 286 4.67 11.14 -26.54
N ASN A 287 5.82 10.48 -26.69
CA ASN A 287 7.09 10.88 -26.10
C ASN A 287 8.26 10.38 -26.94
N LEU A 288 8.50 11.06 -28.07
CA LEU A 288 9.50 10.68 -29.06
C LEU A 288 10.92 10.56 -28.47
N VAL A 289 11.28 11.44 -27.53
CA VAL A 289 12.61 11.44 -26.92
C VAL A 289 12.82 10.20 -26.05
N LEU A 290 11.83 9.86 -25.19
CA LEU A 290 11.90 8.63 -24.41
C LEU A 290 11.91 7.40 -25.33
N HIS A 291 11.10 7.38 -26.39
CA HIS A 291 11.09 6.30 -27.38
C HIS A 291 12.48 6.11 -28.01
N ALA A 292 13.12 7.19 -28.48
CA ALA A 292 14.46 7.14 -29.09
C ALA A 292 15.52 6.58 -28.10
N LYS A 293 15.51 7.07 -26.84
CA LYS A 293 16.41 6.55 -25.81
C LYS A 293 16.22 5.05 -25.57
N LEU A 294 14.98 4.60 -25.40
CA LEU A 294 14.68 3.19 -25.18
C LEU A 294 15.04 2.33 -26.41
N SER A 295 14.86 2.85 -27.62
CA SER A 295 15.26 2.15 -28.87
C SER A 295 16.76 1.88 -28.93
N ILE A 296 17.60 2.84 -28.50
CA ILE A 296 19.06 2.68 -28.44
C ILE A 296 19.44 1.56 -27.44
N HIS A 297 18.76 1.50 -26.29
CA HIS A 297 19.01 0.46 -25.30
C HIS A 297 18.58 -0.93 -25.81
N MET A 298 17.46 -1.02 -26.51
CA MET A 298 16.95 -2.28 -27.08
C MET A 298 17.90 -2.80 -28.18
N SER A 299 18.39 -1.95 -29.07
CA SER A 299 19.30 -2.34 -30.16
C SER A 299 20.69 -2.81 -29.67
N LYS A 300 21.12 -2.38 -28.48
CA LYS A 300 22.36 -2.88 -27.87
C LYS A 300 22.20 -4.31 -27.32
N LEU A 301 21.02 -4.60 -26.72
CA LEU A 301 20.74 -5.94 -26.17
C LEU A 301 20.56 -7.01 -27.23
N ASP A 302 20.00 -6.65 -28.41
CA ASP A 302 19.90 -7.59 -29.55
C ASP A 302 21.28 -7.92 -30.16
N LYS A 303 22.28 -7.03 -30.00
CA LYS A 303 23.65 -7.28 -30.45
C LYS A 303 24.48 -8.12 -29.47
N ASP A 304 24.20 -7.99 -28.16
CA ASP A 304 24.91 -8.73 -27.10
C ASP A 304 24.24 -10.10 -26.80
N GLY A 305 23.04 -10.33 -27.32
CA GLY A 305 22.27 -11.59 -27.14
C GLY A 305 22.51 -12.66 -28.19
N ILE A 306 23.41 -12.42 -29.17
CA ILE A 306 23.85 -13.43 -30.13
C ILE A 306 25.28 -13.83 -29.75
N LYS A 307 25.38 -14.68 -28.74
CA LYS A 307 26.49 -15.61 -28.50
C LYS A 307 25.98 -16.88 -27.86
#